data_e43cb96fb728881aafb270318171b9b5
#
_entry.id   e43cb96fb728881aafb270318171b9b5
#
_cell.length_a   1.000
_cell.length_b   1.000
_cell.length_c   1.000
_cell.angle_alpha   90.00
_cell.angle_beta   90.00
_cell.angle_gamma   90.00
#
_symmetry.space_group_name_H-M   'P 1'
#
loop_
_entity.id
_entity.type
_entity.pdbx_description
1 polymer ?
#
loop_
_entity_poly.entity_id
_entity_poly.type
_entity_poly.pdbx_seq_one_letter_code
_entity_poly.pdbx_strand_id
1 'polypeptide(L)'
;MRLSMFFVALTIAPSAWAIEPSALAAHRAQYVLQMDRSRRPSSDVAEASGTLSYEITDACDAWASRQRLTINTVNRDGQTIELVSDYVTLESKDGLSMQFRMKQTTETAVMEEVEGHATLERPGGPGTVVYDGKTPHTVALPDGTLFPMMHTAAIIQAGEDGKKYLAVPTFDGTGDKGAQDSGVAIAGWGKSPLGPFEALNALPSGRVRIAYFDRERDATSEKVPGAPDYEVGMRYYQNGVSDDLVMEFSEFVLKGRLTEYATVAPHC
;
A
#
# COMPACT_ATOMS: atom_id res chain seq x y z
N MET A 1 35.16 -56.74 6.90
CA MET A 1 33.91 -56.28 6.27
C MET A 1 33.60 -54.90 6.85
N ARG A 2 33.92 -53.81 6.10
CA ARG A 2 33.69 -52.41 6.54
C ARG A 2 32.39 -51.94 5.90
N LEU A 3 31.40 -51.63 6.74
CA LEU A 3 30.10 -51.12 6.34
C LEU A 3 30.23 -49.59 6.20
N SER A 4 30.22 -49.08 4.96
CA SER A 4 30.20 -47.63 4.70
C SER A 4 28.75 -47.13 4.76
N MET A 5 28.46 -46.32 5.73
CA MET A 5 27.15 -45.68 5.94
C MET A 5 27.11 -44.40 5.10
N PHE A 6 26.32 -44.41 4.01
CA PHE A 6 26.05 -43.22 3.22
C PHE A 6 25.02 -42.33 3.94
N PHE A 7 25.42 -41.15 4.40
CA PHE A 7 24.52 -40.10 4.84
C PHE A 7 24.02 -39.34 3.61
N VAL A 8 22.75 -39.50 3.26
CA VAL A 8 22.07 -38.63 2.31
C VAL A 8 21.65 -37.37 3.07
N ALA A 9 22.33 -36.25 2.83
CA ALA A 9 21.92 -34.96 3.32
C ALA A 9 20.72 -34.46 2.49
N LEU A 10 19.54 -34.49 3.10
CA LEU A 10 18.33 -33.89 2.52
C LEU A 10 18.45 -32.37 2.64
N THR A 11 18.84 -31.68 1.56
CA THR A 11 18.81 -30.23 1.49
C THR A 11 17.36 -29.80 1.33
N ILE A 12 16.75 -29.31 2.42
CA ILE A 12 15.48 -28.59 2.36
C ILE A 12 15.80 -27.21 1.79
N ALA A 13 15.56 -27.03 0.49
CA ALA A 13 15.56 -25.70 -0.10
C ALA A 13 14.42 -24.88 0.54
N PRO A 14 14.67 -23.65 1.00
CA PRO A 14 13.58 -22.79 1.44
C PRO A 14 12.65 -22.59 0.25
N SER A 15 11.38 -22.89 0.43
CA SER A 15 10.34 -22.61 -0.56
C SER A 15 10.32 -21.10 -0.78
N ALA A 16 10.85 -20.64 -1.91
CA ALA A 16 10.60 -19.29 -2.37
C ALA A 16 9.07 -19.15 -2.49
N TRP A 17 8.51 -18.23 -1.75
CA TRP A 17 7.09 -17.94 -1.75
C TRP A 17 6.75 -17.40 -3.15
N ALA A 18 6.13 -18.19 -3.97
CA ALA A 18 5.56 -17.72 -5.22
C ALA A 18 4.29 -16.93 -4.85
N ILE A 19 4.44 -15.62 -4.65
CA ILE A 19 3.30 -14.71 -4.55
C ILE A 19 2.75 -14.61 -5.97
N GLU A 20 1.49 -15.05 -6.17
CA GLU A 20 0.83 -15.00 -7.48
C GLU A 20 0.03 -13.69 -7.61
N PRO A 21 0.58 -12.64 -8.24
CA PRO A 21 -0.16 -11.38 -8.48
C PRO A 21 -1.33 -11.56 -9.47
N SER A 22 -1.41 -12.72 -10.14
CA SER A 22 -2.42 -13.04 -11.14
C SER A 22 -3.86 -13.08 -10.62
N ALA A 23 -4.06 -13.15 -9.29
CA ALA A 23 -5.38 -13.09 -8.69
C ALA A 23 -5.94 -11.67 -8.54
N LEU A 24 -5.10 -10.64 -8.73
CA LEU A 24 -5.54 -9.24 -8.63
C LEU A 24 -6.36 -8.86 -9.87
N ALA A 25 -7.45 -8.12 -9.66
CA ALA A 25 -8.34 -7.69 -10.72
C ALA A 25 -8.05 -6.26 -11.15
N ALA A 26 -7.92 -6.02 -12.44
CA ALA A 26 -7.95 -4.68 -13.01
C ALA A 26 -9.32 -4.05 -12.73
N HIS A 27 -9.35 -2.86 -12.13
CA HIS A 27 -10.60 -2.22 -11.70
C HIS A 27 -10.46 -0.70 -11.55
N ARG A 28 -11.61 -0.04 -11.51
CA ARG A 28 -11.78 1.35 -11.07
C ARG A 28 -12.61 1.36 -9.80
N ALA A 29 -12.21 2.20 -8.86
CA ALA A 29 -12.88 2.38 -7.57
C ALA A 29 -12.95 3.87 -7.21
N GLN A 30 -14.09 4.31 -6.69
CA GLN A 30 -14.27 5.65 -6.12
C GLN A 30 -14.70 5.53 -4.68
N TYR A 31 -14.09 6.36 -3.84
CA TYR A 31 -14.38 6.40 -2.42
C TYR A 31 -14.77 7.81 -2.00
N VAL A 32 -15.76 7.89 -1.13
CA VAL A 32 -16.08 9.12 -0.38
C VAL A 32 -15.45 9.00 1.00
N LEU A 33 -14.71 10.04 1.39
CA LEU A 33 -13.98 10.12 2.65
C LEU A 33 -14.68 11.10 3.58
N GLN A 34 -14.86 10.71 4.84
CA GLN A 34 -15.49 11.55 5.87
C GLN A 34 -14.73 11.41 7.19
N MET A 35 -14.64 12.51 7.93
CA MET A 35 -13.99 12.53 9.24
C MET A 35 -14.67 11.58 10.22
N ASP A 36 -13.88 10.72 10.87
CA ASP A 36 -14.35 9.92 11.99
C ASP A 36 -14.44 10.76 13.26
N ARG A 37 -15.63 11.27 13.52
CA ARG A 37 -15.89 12.14 14.69
C ARG A 37 -15.77 11.40 16.03
N SER A 38 -15.74 10.07 16.05
CA SER A 38 -15.54 9.27 17.27
C SER A 38 -14.07 9.18 17.69
N ARG A 39 -13.15 9.46 16.76
CA ARG A 39 -11.70 9.42 16.95
C ARG A 39 -11.11 10.80 16.66
N ARG A 40 -11.44 11.77 17.53
CA ARG A 40 -10.90 13.13 17.42
C ARG A 40 -9.61 13.26 18.25
N PRO A 41 -8.45 13.38 17.63
CA PRO A 41 -7.28 13.94 18.32
C PRO A 41 -7.61 15.38 18.73
N SER A 42 -6.92 15.90 19.74
CA SER A 42 -6.96 17.33 20.04
C SER A 42 -6.15 18.07 18.96
N SER A 43 -6.81 18.42 17.84
CA SER A 43 -6.20 19.10 16.72
C SER A 43 -6.99 20.35 16.37
N ASP A 44 -6.40 21.19 15.53
CA ASP A 44 -7.02 22.41 15.02
C ASP A 44 -8.06 22.13 13.91
N VAL A 45 -8.05 20.90 13.35
CA VAL A 45 -8.97 20.49 12.30
C VAL A 45 -10.37 20.27 12.87
N ALA A 46 -11.32 21.10 12.47
CA ALA A 46 -12.72 21.00 12.86
C ALA A 46 -13.50 20.02 11.99
N GLU A 47 -13.24 20.00 10.68
CA GLU A 47 -13.84 19.11 9.70
C GLU A 47 -12.81 18.64 8.69
N ALA A 48 -12.97 17.40 8.20
CA ALA A 48 -12.21 16.85 7.09
C ALA A 48 -13.12 15.94 6.25
N SER A 49 -13.02 16.09 4.94
CA SER A 49 -13.74 15.27 3.96
C SER A 49 -12.94 15.15 2.68
N GLY A 50 -13.29 14.24 1.80
CA GLY A 50 -12.58 14.10 0.54
C GLY A 50 -13.10 12.99 -0.35
N THR A 51 -12.33 12.72 -1.39
CA THR A 51 -12.56 11.64 -2.33
C THR A 51 -11.24 10.95 -2.65
N LEU A 52 -11.32 9.66 -2.93
CA LEU A 52 -10.20 8.89 -3.45
C LEU A 52 -10.67 8.18 -4.71
N SER A 53 -10.01 8.41 -5.83
CA SER A 53 -10.15 7.59 -7.03
C SER A 53 -8.95 6.69 -7.19
N TYR A 54 -9.20 5.43 -7.54
CA TYR A 54 -8.18 4.44 -7.77
C TYR A 54 -8.50 3.66 -9.04
N GLU A 55 -7.52 3.53 -9.90
CA GLU A 55 -7.60 2.70 -11.10
C GLU A 55 -6.37 1.82 -11.18
N ILE A 56 -6.59 0.54 -11.46
CA ILE A 56 -5.54 -0.40 -11.79
C ILE A 56 -5.88 -1.07 -13.13
N THR A 57 -4.90 -1.10 -14.02
CA THR A 57 -5.01 -1.66 -15.36
C THR A 57 -3.99 -2.78 -15.53
N ASP A 58 -4.42 -3.87 -16.11
CA ASP A 58 -3.54 -4.94 -16.57
C ASP A 58 -2.88 -4.52 -17.88
N ALA A 59 -1.58 -4.23 -17.84
CA ALA A 59 -0.74 -3.84 -18.97
C ALA A 59 0.14 -5.01 -19.45
N CYS A 60 -0.39 -6.24 -19.43
CA CYS A 60 0.20 -7.52 -19.85
C CYS A 60 1.29 -8.02 -18.90
N ASP A 61 2.47 -7.48 -18.96
CA ASP A 61 3.62 -7.81 -18.12
C ASP A 61 3.79 -6.89 -16.90
N ALA A 62 2.91 -5.88 -16.78
CA ALA A 62 2.93 -4.92 -15.70
C ALA A 62 1.53 -4.58 -15.18
N TRP A 63 1.46 -4.03 -13.98
CA TRP A 63 0.32 -3.34 -13.41
C TRP A 63 0.54 -1.84 -13.52
N ALA A 64 -0.35 -1.14 -14.22
CA ALA A 64 -0.40 0.32 -14.20
C ALA A 64 -1.44 0.78 -13.18
N SER A 65 -1.03 1.54 -12.17
CA SER A 65 -1.96 2.10 -11.19
C SER A 65 -2.00 3.62 -11.25
N ARG A 66 -3.18 4.17 -10.99
CA ARG A 66 -3.39 5.60 -10.83
C ARG A 66 -4.28 5.86 -9.64
N GLN A 67 -3.83 6.75 -8.77
CA GLN A 67 -4.58 7.18 -7.60
C GLN A 67 -4.64 8.71 -7.58
N ARG A 68 -5.83 9.24 -7.24
CA ARG A 68 -6.00 10.66 -6.91
C ARG A 68 -6.77 10.76 -5.60
N LEU A 69 -6.12 11.36 -4.62
CA LEU A 69 -6.70 11.67 -3.32
C LEU A 69 -6.92 13.19 -3.23
N THR A 70 -8.13 13.60 -2.91
CA THR A 70 -8.46 14.98 -2.59
C THR A 70 -8.98 15.04 -1.16
N ILE A 71 -8.39 15.87 -0.31
CA ILE A 71 -8.81 16.09 1.07
C ILE A 71 -9.07 17.57 1.27
N ASN A 72 -10.25 17.91 1.76
CA ASN A 72 -10.62 19.25 2.20
C ASN A 72 -10.68 19.25 3.72
N THR A 73 -9.90 20.13 4.35
CA THR A 73 -9.92 20.35 5.80
C THR A 73 -10.41 21.76 6.10
N VAL A 74 -11.16 21.88 7.19
CA VAL A 74 -11.58 23.17 7.74
C VAL A 74 -11.05 23.25 9.17
N ASN A 75 -10.25 24.26 9.47
CA ASN A 75 -9.76 24.50 10.82
C ASN A 75 -10.81 25.21 11.69
N ARG A 76 -10.53 25.39 12.99
CA ARG A 76 -11.46 26.04 13.93
C ARG A 76 -11.70 27.52 13.62
N ASP A 77 -10.79 28.17 12.91
CA ASP A 77 -10.91 29.56 12.47
C ASP A 77 -11.67 29.70 11.15
N GLY A 78 -12.15 28.58 10.60
CA GLY A 78 -12.93 28.55 9.36
C GLY A 78 -12.10 28.61 8.09
N GLN A 79 -10.77 28.49 8.16
CA GLN A 79 -9.92 28.38 6.99
C GLN A 79 -10.06 26.99 6.37
N THR A 80 -10.21 26.97 5.05
CA THR A 80 -10.27 25.73 4.27
C THR A 80 -8.94 25.51 3.55
N ILE A 81 -8.44 24.29 3.57
CA ILE A 81 -7.26 23.86 2.80
C ILE A 81 -7.66 22.62 1.99
N GLU A 82 -7.48 22.70 0.67
CA GLU A 82 -7.57 21.55 -0.20
C GLU A 82 -6.17 20.99 -0.43
N LEU A 83 -6.02 19.68 -0.19
CA LEU A 83 -4.84 18.91 -0.52
C LEU A 83 -5.20 17.91 -1.63
N VAL A 84 -4.42 17.92 -2.69
CA VAL A 84 -4.55 16.96 -3.80
C VAL A 84 -3.27 16.19 -3.93
N SER A 85 -3.36 14.84 -3.94
CA SER A 85 -2.25 13.94 -4.21
C SER A 85 -2.57 13.11 -5.45
N ASP A 86 -1.76 13.25 -6.49
CA ASP A 86 -1.77 12.41 -7.69
C ASP A 86 -0.60 11.43 -7.61
N TYR A 87 -0.88 10.15 -7.73
CA TYR A 87 0.10 9.09 -7.65
C TYR A 87 -0.13 8.07 -8.77
N VAL A 88 0.94 7.74 -9.48
CA VAL A 88 0.94 6.76 -10.56
C VAL A 88 2.12 5.81 -10.44
N THR A 89 1.90 4.53 -10.74
CA THR A 89 2.96 3.52 -10.80
C THR A 89 2.81 2.65 -12.04
N LEU A 90 3.93 2.11 -12.49
CA LEU A 90 4.00 0.98 -13.40
C LEU A 90 4.91 -0.07 -12.75
N GLU A 91 4.31 -1.16 -12.26
CA GLU A 91 4.99 -2.24 -11.56
C GLU A 91 4.98 -3.50 -12.41
N SER A 92 6.16 -4.08 -12.66
CA SER A 92 6.26 -5.34 -13.41
C SER A 92 5.64 -6.50 -12.62
N LYS A 93 4.92 -7.39 -13.31
CA LYS A 93 4.24 -8.53 -12.68
C LYS A 93 5.20 -9.57 -12.07
N ASP A 94 6.45 -9.59 -12.53
CA ASP A 94 7.49 -10.39 -11.92
C ASP A 94 8.07 -9.78 -10.62
N GLY A 95 7.60 -8.56 -10.26
CA GLY A 95 8.02 -7.86 -9.03
C GLY A 95 9.46 -7.37 -9.05
N LEU A 96 10.08 -7.22 -10.23
CA LEU A 96 11.48 -6.83 -10.37
C LEU A 96 11.67 -5.34 -10.59
N SER A 97 10.67 -4.62 -11.10
CA SER A 97 10.81 -3.20 -11.40
C SER A 97 9.53 -2.41 -11.12
N MET A 98 9.71 -1.15 -10.77
CA MET A 98 8.64 -0.19 -10.60
C MET A 98 9.08 1.19 -11.06
N GLN A 99 8.26 1.85 -11.88
CA GLN A 99 8.34 3.28 -12.12
C GLN A 99 7.25 3.97 -11.32
N PHE A 100 7.54 5.16 -10.79
CA PHE A 100 6.60 5.87 -9.93
C PHE A 100 6.70 7.38 -10.12
N ARG A 101 5.58 8.03 -9.89
CA ARG A 101 5.50 9.48 -9.73
C ARG A 101 4.39 9.82 -8.75
N MET A 102 4.71 10.63 -7.76
CA MET A 102 3.77 11.22 -6.81
C MET A 102 3.93 12.74 -6.83
N LYS A 103 2.78 13.44 -6.81
CA LYS A 103 2.76 14.90 -6.66
C LYS A 103 1.64 15.29 -5.70
N GLN A 104 2.01 16.03 -4.68
CA GLN A 104 1.09 16.56 -3.69
C GLN A 104 1.07 18.08 -3.76
N THR A 105 -0.13 18.65 -3.84
CA THR A 105 -0.35 20.09 -3.98
C THR A 105 -1.42 20.58 -3.02
N THR A 106 -1.29 21.85 -2.63
CA THR A 106 -2.40 22.67 -2.12
C THR A 106 -2.76 23.72 -3.18
N GLU A 107 -3.77 24.57 -2.91
CA GLU A 107 -4.15 25.66 -3.83
C GLU A 107 -3.00 26.61 -4.11
N THR A 108 -2.04 26.72 -3.22
CA THR A 108 -0.98 27.73 -3.26
C THR A 108 0.41 27.18 -3.55
N ALA A 109 0.65 25.87 -3.38
CA ALA A 109 1.99 25.30 -3.46
C ALA A 109 2.03 23.81 -3.87
N VAL A 110 3.14 23.42 -4.48
CA VAL A 110 3.56 22.04 -4.55
C VAL A 110 4.21 21.71 -3.22
N MET A 111 3.61 20.78 -2.46
CA MET A 111 4.09 20.34 -1.15
C MET A 111 5.19 19.30 -1.29
N GLU A 112 4.97 18.36 -2.21
CA GLU A 112 5.88 17.25 -2.46
C GLU A 112 5.78 16.81 -3.93
N GLU A 113 6.89 16.45 -4.52
CA GLU A 113 6.96 15.83 -5.84
C GLU A 113 8.12 14.85 -5.85
N VAL A 114 7.79 13.57 -6.07
CA VAL A 114 8.76 12.47 -6.10
C VAL A 114 8.51 11.65 -7.35
N GLU A 115 9.58 11.34 -8.09
CA GLU A 115 9.52 10.49 -9.28
C GLU A 115 10.81 9.68 -9.42
N GLY A 116 10.73 8.52 -10.06
CA GLY A 116 11.89 7.69 -10.27
C GLY A 116 11.54 6.27 -10.67
N HIS A 117 12.54 5.40 -10.51
CA HIS A 117 12.38 3.98 -10.79
C HIS A 117 13.14 3.13 -9.78
N ALA A 118 12.61 1.95 -9.47
CA ALA A 118 13.20 0.98 -8.58
C ALA A 118 13.39 -0.35 -9.27
N THR A 119 14.45 -1.08 -8.90
CA THR A 119 14.74 -2.43 -9.38
C THR A 119 15.16 -3.33 -8.23
N LEU A 120 14.72 -4.58 -8.26
CA LEU A 120 15.13 -5.63 -7.33
C LEU A 120 15.95 -6.69 -8.08
N GLU A 121 16.93 -7.29 -7.40
CA GLU A 121 17.77 -8.38 -7.96
C GLU A 121 16.95 -9.67 -8.17
N ARG A 122 15.91 -9.87 -7.38
CA ARG A 122 14.94 -10.96 -7.43
C ARG A 122 13.64 -10.52 -6.76
N PRO A 123 12.49 -11.17 -7.03
CA PRO A 123 11.24 -10.86 -6.32
C PRO A 123 11.41 -10.96 -4.81
N GLY A 124 11.07 -9.90 -4.08
CA GLY A 124 11.29 -9.81 -2.63
C GLY A 124 12.77 -9.79 -2.23
N GLY A 125 13.67 -9.43 -3.13
CA GLY A 125 15.11 -9.32 -2.87
C GLY A 125 15.57 -7.90 -2.54
N PRO A 126 16.87 -7.72 -2.34
CA PRO A 126 17.46 -6.39 -2.27
C PRO A 126 17.43 -5.72 -3.64
N GLY A 127 17.63 -4.41 -3.65
CA GLY A 127 17.66 -3.65 -4.88
C GLY A 127 18.06 -2.21 -4.68
N THR A 128 17.64 -1.37 -5.61
CA THR A 128 17.91 0.07 -5.59
C THR A 128 16.72 0.84 -6.12
N VAL A 129 16.53 2.04 -5.59
CA VAL A 129 15.69 3.08 -6.19
C VAL A 129 16.55 4.25 -6.61
N VAL A 130 16.29 4.73 -7.81
CA VAL A 130 16.88 5.97 -8.36
C VAL A 130 15.75 6.98 -8.40
N TYR A 131 15.95 8.07 -7.67
CA TYR A 131 15.07 9.23 -7.69
C TYR A 131 15.54 10.21 -8.75
N ASP A 132 14.60 10.60 -9.60
CA ASP A 132 14.78 11.62 -10.61
C ASP A 132 14.32 12.99 -10.07
N GLY A 133 14.46 14.06 -10.82
CA GLY A 133 13.95 15.36 -10.43
C GLY A 133 15.04 16.35 -9.99
N LYS A 134 14.71 17.27 -9.06
CA LYS A 134 15.58 18.41 -8.72
C LYS A 134 16.87 18.02 -8.00
N THR A 135 16.84 16.94 -7.22
CA THR A 135 17.97 16.42 -6.44
C THR A 135 18.08 14.92 -6.67
N PRO A 136 18.63 14.48 -7.82
CA PRO A 136 18.75 13.07 -8.12
C PRO A 136 19.62 12.34 -7.09
N HIS A 137 19.18 11.19 -6.62
CA HIS A 137 19.96 10.35 -5.71
C HIS A 137 19.49 8.89 -5.80
N THR A 138 20.28 8.00 -5.20
CA THR A 138 20.01 6.57 -5.20
C THR A 138 20.00 6.05 -3.77
N VAL A 139 19.02 5.21 -3.45
CA VAL A 139 18.87 4.56 -2.14
C VAL A 139 18.84 3.06 -2.32
N ALA A 140 19.51 2.33 -1.44
CA ALA A 140 19.46 0.87 -1.42
C ALA A 140 18.13 0.40 -0.84
N LEU A 141 17.54 -0.61 -1.45
CA LEU A 141 16.35 -1.31 -0.96
C LEU A 141 16.77 -2.59 -0.24
N PRO A 142 16.29 -2.87 0.97
CA PRO A 142 16.67 -4.04 1.74
C PRO A 142 16.13 -5.34 1.14
N ASP A 143 16.74 -6.45 1.54
CA ASP A 143 16.18 -7.77 1.25
C ASP A 143 14.78 -7.92 1.86
N GLY A 144 13.87 -8.58 1.16
CA GLY A 144 12.47 -8.69 1.54
C GLY A 144 11.55 -7.61 0.96
N THR A 145 12.10 -6.59 0.26
CA THR A 145 11.31 -5.47 -0.28
C THR A 145 10.25 -5.95 -1.27
N LEU A 146 9.03 -5.48 -1.06
CA LEU A 146 7.90 -5.68 -1.99
C LEU A 146 7.43 -4.33 -2.55
N PHE A 147 7.09 -4.31 -3.82
CA PHE A 147 6.38 -3.22 -4.46
C PHE A 147 4.87 -3.29 -4.17
N PRO A 148 4.07 -2.23 -4.40
CA PRO A 148 2.68 -2.13 -3.92
C PRO A 148 1.76 -3.28 -4.32
N MET A 149 1.84 -3.75 -5.57
CA MET A 149 0.98 -4.84 -6.03
C MET A 149 1.40 -6.19 -5.44
N MET A 150 2.71 -6.43 -5.36
CA MET A 150 3.26 -7.60 -4.69
C MET A 150 2.96 -7.59 -3.19
N HIS A 151 3.00 -6.42 -2.54
CA HIS A 151 2.63 -6.27 -1.13
C HIS A 151 1.15 -6.58 -0.90
N THR A 152 0.27 -6.06 -1.77
CA THR A 152 -1.17 -6.38 -1.73
C THR A 152 -1.42 -7.88 -1.91
N ALA A 153 -0.79 -8.51 -2.90
CA ALA A 153 -0.90 -9.96 -3.13
C ALA A 153 -0.39 -10.77 -1.92
N ALA A 154 0.73 -10.36 -1.31
CA ALA A 154 1.27 -11.00 -0.11
C ALA A 154 0.32 -10.91 1.09
N ILE A 155 -0.35 -9.79 1.29
CA ILE A 155 -1.36 -9.61 2.34
C ILE A 155 -2.56 -10.54 2.13
N ILE A 156 -3.07 -10.61 0.90
CA ILE A 156 -4.19 -11.47 0.52
C ILE A 156 -3.82 -12.94 0.76
N GLN A 157 -2.67 -13.38 0.25
CA GLN A 157 -2.17 -14.73 0.45
C GLN A 157 -2.01 -15.07 1.93
N ALA A 158 -1.45 -14.15 2.72
CA ALA A 158 -1.32 -14.34 4.17
C ALA A 158 -2.69 -14.50 4.85
N GLY A 159 -3.70 -13.75 4.41
CA GLY A 159 -5.08 -13.87 4.88
C GLY A 159 -5.69 -15.23 4.53
N GLU A 160 -5.53 -15.70 3.31
CA GLU A 160 -5.99 -17.01 2.83
C GLU A 160 -5.32 -18.17 3.59
N ASP A 161 -4.02 -18.04 3.87
CA ASP A 161 -3.27 -18.97 4.70
C ASP A 161 -3.67 -18.95 6.19
N GLY A 162 -4.59 -18.07 6.58
CA GLY A 162 -5.01 -17.91 7.98
C GLY A 162 -4.01 -17.20 8.87
N LYS A 163 -2.95 -16.60 8.31
CA LYS A 163 -1.98 -15.80 9.06
C LYS A 163 -2.66 -14.57 9.64
N LYS A 164 -2.18 -14.12 10.80
CA LYS A 164 -2.69 -12.93 11.50
C LYS A 164 -1.77 -11.73 11.36
N TYR A 165 -0.53 -11.97 10.97
CA TYR A 165 0.49 -10.93 10.85
C TYR A 165 1.39 -11.21 9.64
N LEU A 166 1.79 -10.12 8.99
CA LEU A 166 2.83 -10.07 7.99
C LEU A 166 3.71 -8.86 8.31
N ALA A 167 5.03 -9.01 8.21
CA ALA A 167 5.96 -7.90 8.35
C ALA A 167 6.99 -8.02 7.23
N VAL A 168 7.04 -7.01 6.38
CA VAL A 168 7.95 -6.96 5.22
C VAL A 168 8.34 -5.51 4.93
N PRO A 169 9.56 -5.26 4.44
CA PRO A 169 9.88 -3.98 3.85
C PRO A 169 8.99 -3.75 2.61
N THR A 170 8.50 -2.54 2.43
CA THR A 170 7.77 -2.14 1.22
C THR A 170 8.34 -0.85 0.66
N PHE A 171 8.39 -0.76 -0.66
CA PHE A 171 8.74 0.47 -1.35
C PHE A 171 7.58 0.85 -2.25
N ASP A 172 6.94 1.97 -1.97
CA ASP A 172 5.77 2.46 -2.70
C ASP A 172 6.03 3.72 -3.54
N GLY A 173 7.20 4.36 -3.38
CA GLY A 173 7.55 5.56 -4.16
C GLY A 173 6.80 6.82 -3.73
N THR A 174 6.23 6.86 -2.52
CA THR A 174 5.53 8.05 -1.99
C THR A 174 6.44 8.99 -1.21
N GLY A 175 7.69 8.61 -0.96
CA GLY A 175 8.71 9.42 -0.30
C GLY A 175 10.08 9.22 -0.92
N ASP A 176 11.07 10.00 -0.50
CA ASP A 176 12.42 10.04 -1.07
C ASP A 176 13.48 9.26 -0.28
N LYS A 177 13.07 8.51 0.76
CA LYS A 177 13.96 7.79 1.68
C LYS A 177 14.10 6.28 1.42
N GLY A 178 13.54 5.78 0.31
CA GLY A 178 13.55 4.35 0.00
C GLY A 178 12.44 3.56 0.69
N ALA A 179 12.74 2.32 1.08
CA ALA A 179 11.74 1.42 1.65
C ALA A 179 11.38 1.77 3.10
N GLN A 180 10.11 1.53 3.45
CA GLN A 180 9.59 1.54 4.82
C GLN A 180 9.38 0.11 5.30
N ASP A 181 9.40 -0.12 6.62
CA ASP A 181 8.94 -1.38 7.19
C ASP A 181 7.42 -1.35 7.32
N SER A 182 6.73 -2.34 6.76
CA SER A 182 5.29 -2.49 6.94
C SER A 182 4.97 -3.61 7.93
N GLY A 183 4.14 -3.28 8.93
CA GLY A 183 3.55 -4.23 9.86
C GLY A 183 2.06 -4.38 9.57
N VAL A 184 1.64 -5.58 9.18
CA VAL A 184 0.27 -5.85 8.74
C VAL A 184 -0.43 -6.76 9.74
N ALA A 185 -1.55 -6.32 10.29
CA ALA A 185 -2.47 -7.15 11.07
C ALA A 185 -3.66 -7.55 10.20
N ILE A 186 -4.01 -8.85 10.20
CA ILE A 186 -5.08 -9.45 9.39
C ILE A 186 -6.11 -10.09 10.31
N ALA A 187 -7.38 -9.72 10.14
CA ALA A 187 -8.48 -10.25 10.95
C ALA A 187 -9.67 -10.67 10.09
N GLY A 188 -10.28 -11.79 10.47
CA GLY A 188 -11.58 -12.22 9.95
C GLY A 188 -11.58 -12.54 8.46
N TRP A 189 -10.49 -13.13 7.93
CA TRP A 189 -10.47 -13.58 6.53
C TRP A 189 -11.48 -14.71 6.30
N GLY A 190 -12.34 -14.55 5.29
CA GLY A 190 -13.38 -15.51 4.96
C GLY A 190 -14.53 -14.89 4.17
N LYS A 191 -15.74 -15.40 4.38
CA LYS A 191 -16.93 -14.91 3.68
C LYS A 191 -17.15 -13.41 3.90
N SER A 192 -17.32 -12.68 2.80
CA SER A 192 -17.56 -11.24 2.84
C SER A 192 -18.95 -10.89 3.42
N PRO A 193 -19.08 -9.76 4.12
CA PRO A 193 -20.39 -9.19 4.41
C PRO A 193 -21.07 -8.77 3.09
N LEU A 194 -22.38 -8.80 3.07
CA LEU A 194 -23.14 -8.30 1.93
C LEU A 194 -23.01 -6.77 1.83
N GLY A 195 -22.68 -6.30 0.64
CA GLY A 195 -22.53 -4.89 0.32
C GLY A 195 -23.23 -4.55 -1.00
N PRO A 196 -23.13 -3.29 -1.46
CA PRO A 196 -23.83 -2.82 -2.64
C PRO A 196 -23.28 -3.39 -3.96
N PHE A 197 -22.08 -3.98 -3.95
CA PHE A 197 -21.43 -4.52 -5.15
C PHE A 197 -21.50 -6.05 -5.15
N GLU A 198 -22.43 -6.60 -5.93
CA GLU A 198 -22.68 -8.05 -6.00
C GLU A 198 -21.41 -8.84 -6.36
N ALA A 199 -20.60 -8.32 -7.28
CA ALA A 199 -19.35 -8.95 -7.68
C ALA A 199 -18.34 -9.14 -6.53
N LEU A 200 -18.37 -8.28 -5.50
CA LEU A 200 -17.52 -8.37 -4.33
C LEU A 200 -18.11 -9.29 -3.24
N ASN A 201 -19.43 -9.42 -3.19
CA ASN A 201 -20.12 -10.24 -2.19
C ASN A 201 -19.79 -11.74 -2.31
N ALA A 202 -19.41 -12.19 -3.51
CA ALA A 202 -19.05 -13.57 -3.78
C ALA A 202 -17.59 -13.90 -3.37
N LEU A 203 -16.76 -12.90 -3.15
CA LEU A 203 -15.34 -13.07 -2.87
C LEU A 203 -15.07 -13.16 -1.36
N PRO A 204 -14.12 -13.98 -0.92
CA PRO A 204 -13.57 -13.87 0.42
C PRO A 204 -12.96 -12.49 0.67
N SER A 205 -12.99 -12.04 1.93
CA SER A 205 -12.33 -10.80 2.34
C SER A 205 -11.89 -10.86 3.79
N GLY A 206 -11.04 -9.92 4.18
CA GLY A 206 -10.61 -9.75 5.56
C GLY A 206 -10.35 -8.29 5.90
N ARG A 207 -10.39 -7.97 7.19
CA ARG A 207 -9.95 -6.67 7.68
C ARG A 207 -8.43 -6.67 7.83
N VAL A 208 -7.82 -5.61 7.31
CA VAL A 208 -6.39 -5.42 7.32
C VAL A 208 -6.08 -4.06 7.94
N ARG A 209 -5.04 -3.99 8.77
CA ARG A 209 -4.45 -2.75 9.24
C ARG A 209 -2.97 -2.81 8.94
N ILE A 210 -2.48 -1.81 8.24
CA ILE A 210 -1.08 -1.68 7.83
C ILE A 210 -0.51 -0.48 8.56
N ALA A 211 0.59 -0.69 9.28
CA ALA A 211 1.37 0.35 9.92
C ALA A 211 2.71 0.46 9.19
N TYR A 212 3.08 1.67 8.78
CA TYR A 212 4.31 1.97 8.09
C TYR A 212 5.29 2.66 9.02
N PHE A 213 6.56 2.27 8.94
CA PHE A 213 7.64 2.78 9.78
C PHE A 213 8.83 3.17 8.91
N ASP A 214 9.24 4.43 8.96
CA ASP A 214 10.45 4.88 8.30
C ASP A 214 11.67 4.17 8.89
N ARG A 215 12.51 3.63 8.03
CA ARG A 215 13.73 2.91 8.44
C ARG A 215 14.83 3.87 8.90
N GLU A 216 14.91 5.04 8.28
CA GLU A 216 15.80 6.11 8.69
C GLU A 216 15.05 7.08 9.59
N ARG A 217 15.02 6.80 10.90
CA ARG A 217 14.46 7.72 11.87
C ARG A 217 15.49 8.76 12.23
N ASP A 218 15.14 10.01 11.98
CA ASP A 218 15.90 11.14 12.46
C ASP A 218 15.91 11.15 14.00
N ALA A 219 17.10 11.23 14.63
CA ALA A 219 17.23 11.28 16.10
C ALA A 219 16.53 12.53 16.70
N THR A 220 16.15 13.48 15.83
CA THR A 220 15.43 14.73 16.20
C THR A 220 13.91 14.60 16.08
N SER A 221 13.39 13.45 15.64
CA SER A 221 11.94 13.25 15.47
C SER A 221 11.25 13.30 16.85
N GLU A 222 10.28 14.22 16.99
CA GLU A 222 9.41 14.32 18.19
C GLU A 222 8.42 13.16 18.32
N LYS A 223 8.41 12.22 17.35
CA LYS A 223 7.51 11.06 17.36
C LYS A 223 7.86 10.08 18.46
N VAL A 224 6.86 9.48 19.07
CA VAL A 224 7.02 8.44 20.09
C VAL A 224 7.83 7.27 19.51
N PRO A 225 8.90 6.81 20.16
CA PRO A 225 9.66 5.66 19.69
C PRO A 225 8.76 4.44 19.50
N GLY A 226 8.80 3.83 18.30
CA GLY A 226 7.96 2.66 17.97
C GLY A 226 6.57 3.00 17.45
N ALA A 227 6.14 4.28 17.42
CA ALA A 227 4.92 4.67 16.74
C ALA A 227 5.09 4.60 15.21
N PRO A 228 4.07 4.17 14.46
CA PRO A 228 4.10 4.20 13.01
C PRO A 228 4.10 5.65 12.50
N ASP A 229 4.67 5.84 11.32
CA ASP A 229 4.62 7.13 10.62
C ASP A 229 3.25 7.37 9.98
N TYR A 230 2.63 6.30 9.51
CA TYR A 230 1.30 6.30 8.94
C TYR A 230 0.61 4.94 9.16
N GLU A 231 -0.71 4.95 9.32
CA GLU A 231 -1.52 3.74 9.41
C GLU A 231 -2.73 3.83 8.50
N VAL A 232 -3.03 2.71 7.85
CA VAL A 232 -4.25 2.55 7.05
C VAL A 232 -4.94 1.24 7.40
N GLY A 233 -6.24 1.30 7.65
CA GLY A 233 -7.10 0.14 7.80
C GLY A 233 -8.02 0.01 6.60
N MET A 234 -8.34 -1.23 6.22
CA MET A 234 -9.29 -1.50 5.14
C MET A 234 -9.83 -2.92 5.22
N ARG A 235 -10.82 -3.19 4.42
CA ARG A 235 -11.21 -4.54 4.03
C ARG A 235 -10.60 -4.82 2.67
N TYR A 236 -9.76 -5.83 2.56
CA TYR A 236 -9.35 -6.37 1.27
C TYR A 236 -10.26 -7.52 0.87
N TYR A 237 -10.71 -7.50 -0.38
CA TYR A 237 -11.28 -8.64 -1.07
C TYR A 237 -10.17 -9.46 -1.75
N GLN A 238 -10.41 -10.74 -1.99
CA GLN A 238 -9.46 -11.66 -2.59
C GLN A 238 -8.86 -11.16 -3.93
N ASN A 239 -9.61 -10.36 -4.67
CA ASN A 239 -9.18 -9.79 -5.95
C ASN A 239 -8.42 -8.45 -5.83
N GLY A 240 -8.02 -8.03 -4.63
CA GLY A 240 -7.27 -6.80 -4.40
C GLY A 240 -8.10 -5.52 -4.27
N VAL A 241 -9.40 -5.59 -4.51
CA VAL A 241 -10.29 -4.44 -4.25
C VAL A 241 -10.36 -4.18 -2.75
N SER A 242 -10.36 -2.91 -2.35
CA SER A 242 -10.52 -2.50 -0.96
C SER A 242 -11.84 -1.77 -0.71
N ASP A 243 -12.32 -1.81 0.54
CA ASP A 243 -13.44 -1.01 1.05
C ASP A 243 -13.25 -0.75 2.56
N ASP A 244 -14.19 -0.05 3.17
CA ASP A 244 -14.15 0.27 4.60
C ASP A 244 -12.80 0.89 5.02
N LEU A 245 -12.29 1.86 4.25
CA LEU A 245 -11.01 2.50 4.51
C LEU A 245 -11.01 3.25 5.85
N VAL A 246 -9.89 3.21 6.54
CA VAL A 246 -9.60 4.05 7.71
C VAL A 246 -8.19 4.62 7.52
N MET A 247 -8.09 5.89 7.28
CA MET A 247 -6.82 6.60 7.04
C MET A 247 -6.52 7.46 8.27
N GLU A 248 -5.43 7.14 8.98
CA GLU A 248 -5.05 7.80 10.23
C GLU A 248 -3.97 8.83 9.96
N PHE A 249 -4.35 10.09 9.99
CA PHE A 249 -3.45 11.23 9.95
C PHE A 249 -3.16 11.69 11.40
N SER A 250 -2.10 12.45 11.59
CA SER A 250 -1.73 12.97 12.92
C SER A 250 -2.82 13.83 13.56
N GLU A 251 -3.60 14.54 12.75
CA GLU A 251 -4.58 15.53 13.22
C GLU A 251 -6.02 15.06 13.11
N PHE A 252 -6.33 14.07 12.28
CA PHE A 252 -7.68 13.55 12.07
C PHE A 252 -7.65 12.13 11.50
N VAL A 253 -8.80 11.48 11.54
CA VAL A 253 -9.01 10.16 10.93
C VAL A 253 -10.13 10.27 9.90
N LEU A 254 -9.89 9.76 8.69
CA LEU A 254 -10.91 9.63 7.65
C LEU A 254 -11.39 8.19 7.56
N LYS A 255 -12.70 8.02 7.41
CA LYS A 255 -13.34 6.79 6.97
C LYS A 255 -13.72 6.90 5.51
N GLY A 256 -13.30 5.94 4.70
CA GLY A 256 -13.61 5.84 3.29
C GLY A 256 -14.58 4.72 3.00
N ARG A 257 -15.58 4.99 2.17
CA ARG A 257 -16.53 4.00 1.68
C ARG A 257 -16.44 3.93 0.17
N LEU A 258 -16.36 2.73 -0.36
CA LEU A 258 -16.46 2.46 -1.80
C LEU A 258 -17.85 2.86 -2.29
N THR A 259 -17.93 3.76 -3.26
CA THR A 259 -19.18 4.29 -3.83
C THR A 259 -19.39 3.88 -5.28
N GLU A 260 -18.28 3.64 -6.01
CA GLU A 260 -18.32 3.15 -7.38
C GLU A 260 -17.24 2.07 -7.58
N TYR A 261 -17.60 1.02 -8.28
CA TYR A 261 -16.70 -0.07 -8.63
C TYR A 261 -17.03 -0.60 -10.02
N ALA A 262 -16.02 -0.76 -10.84
CA ALA A 262 -16.13 -1.40 -12.15
C ALA A 262 -14.83 -2.17 -12.46
N THR A 263 -14.98 -3.35 -13.04
CA THR A 263 -13.85 -4.09 -13.63
C THR A 263 -13.37 -3.39 -14.89
N VAL A 264 -12.07 -3.45 -15.14
CA VAL A 264 -11.42 -2.94 -16.35
C VAL A 264 -10.97 -4.15 -17.17
N ALA A 265 -11.28 -4.13 -18.48
CA ALA A 265 -10.79 -5.18 -19.36
C ALA A 265 -9.26 -5.09 -19.51
N PRO A 266 -8.56 -6.23 -19.57
CA PRO A 266 -7.13 -6.21 -19.88
C PRO A 266 -6.88 -5.55 -21.23
N HIS A 267 -5.78 -4.83 -21.35
CA HIS A 267 -5.36 -4.21 -22.64
C HIS A 267 -4.46 -5.14 -23.46
N CYS A 268 -4.36 -6.39 -23.08
CA CYS A 268 -3.72 -7.44 -23.84
C CYS A 268 -4.75 -8.24 -24.60
#